data_21d4267b0c822eedaf0c62bfc888b318
#
_entry.id   21d4267b0c822eedaf0c62bfc888b318
#
_cell.length_a   1.000
_cell.length_b   1.000
_cell.length_c   1.000
_cell.angle_alpha   90.00
_cell.angle_beta   90.00
_cell.angle_gamma   90.00
#
_symmetry.space_group_name_H-M   'P 1'
#
loop_
_entity.id
_entity.type
_entity.pdbx_description
1 polymer ?
#
loop_
_entity_poly.entity_id
_entity_poly.type
_entity_poly.pdbx_seq_one_letter_code
_entity_poly.pdbx_strand_id
1 'polypeptide(L)'
;MLSLKPTPNIKNTIAFWFIYFVILFPINVSAQIIQSYDVVIYGGTSAGVSAAIQCSRMGKKVILIEPTNRIGGLTTGGLGKTDIGNKQAIGGLAREFYQNIKRYYLKPENWIWEKREDYTGVGYNTFNEDAMWAFEPSVALKVYQEMVKNESNIHIVYNQRLNRKTGIKKEKQVIKSIQMESGQIYQGKMFMDCTYEGDLMAASGVSYTVGRESNSQYGESLNGVQANNFNLTLQKKLSRNGIHHNFIEGVSPYLVKGNPKSGLLPFVSAEKPGVDGQADNKIQAYCFRMCLSNHPENRIPFPKPDGYDPARYELYARVFASGWRE
;
A
#
# COMPACT_ATOMS: atom_id res chain seq x y z
N MET A 1 -44.32 80.24 -8.07
CA MET A 1 -43.41 79.62 -7.07
C MET A 1 -43.62 78.14 -7.05
N LEU A 2 -42.74 77.39 -7.71
CA LEU A 2 -42.77 75.94 -7.74
C LEU A 2 -41.84 75.41 -6.62
N SER A 3 -42.40 74.72 -5.65
CA SER A 3 -41.71 74.06 -4.54
C SER A 3 -41.02 72.79 -5.05
N LEU A 4 -39.69 72.79 -4.99
CA LEU A 4 -38.88 71.56 -5.23
C LEU A 4 -38.91 70.69 -3.96
N LYS A 5 -39.38 69.44 -4.10
CA LYS A 5 -39.28 68.40 -3.07
C LYS A 5 -37.83 67.87 -3.02
N PRO A 6 -37.28 67.62 -1.84
CA PRO A 6 -35.91 67.09 -1.70
C PRO A 6 -35.83 65.64 -2.19
N THR A 7 -34.82 65.33 -2.97
CA THR A 7 -34.47 63.97 -3.42
C THR A 7 -33.91 63.12 -2.25
N PRO A 8 -34.28 61.84 -2.15
CA PRO A 8 -33.75 61.03 -1.06
C PRO A 8 -32.26 60.72 -1.29
N ASN A 9 -31.51 60.74 -0.20
CA ASN A 9 -30.08 60.61 -0.15
C ASN A 9 -29.65 59.17 -0.48
N ILE A 10 -29.25 58.92 -1.70
CA ILE A 10 -28.88 57.61 -2.28
C ILE A 10 -27.80 56.85 -1.46
N LYS A 11 -26.97 57.59 -0.70
CA LYS A 11 -25.91 57.00 0.13
C LYS A 11 -26.44 56.14 1.28
N ASN A 12 -27.55 56.53 1.89
CA ASN A 12 -28.13 55.79 3.01
C ASN A 12 -28.89 54.55 2.56
N THR A 13 -29.42 54.52 1.34
CA THR A 13 -30.16 53.38 0.78
C THR A 13 -29.21 52.23 0.40
N ILE A 14 -28.03 52.54 -0.11
CA ILE A 14 -27.03 51.51 -0.46
C ILE A 14 -26.45 50.87 0.79
N ALA A 15 -26.21 51.61 1.87
CA ALA A 15 -25.74 51.02 3.12
C ALA A 15 -26.76 50.08 3.76
N PHE A 16 -28.05 50.37 3.65
CA PHE A 16 -29.13 49.52 4.19
C PHE A 16 -29.29 48.21 3.41
N TRP A 17 -29.12 48.24 2.07
CA TRP A 17 -29.17 47.04 1.23
C TRP A 17 -27.93 46.16 1.43
N PHE A 18 -26.76 46.73 1.71
CA PHE A 18 -25.55 45.98 2.00
C PHE A 18 -25.61 45.23 3.33
N ILE A 19 -26.20 45.88 4.36
CA ILE A 19 -26.43 45.23 5.67
C ILE A 19 -27.48 44.12 5.57
N TYR A 20 -28.54 44.30 4.77
CA TYR A 20 -29.58 43.26 4.56
C TYR A 20 -29.07 42.08 3.74
N PHE A 21 -28.13 42.32 2.80
CA PHE A 21 -27.53 41.23 2.00
C PHE A 21 -26.54 40.39 2.80
N VAL A 22 -25.85 40.94 3.77
CA VAL A 22 -24.93 40.23 4.67
C VAL A 22 -25.69 39.37 5.71
N ILE A 23 -26.89 39.80 6.11
CA ILE A 23 -27.71 39.07 7.11
C ILE A 23 -28.48 37.90 6.45
N LEU A 24 -28.70 37.91 5.13
CA LEU A 24 -29.47 36.89 4.43
C LEU A 24 -28.61 35.76 3.83
N PHE A 25 -27.29 35.85 3.92
CA PHE A 25 -26.46 34.67 3.63
C PHE A 25 -26.40 33.78 4.89
N PRO A 26 -27.11 32.64 4.92
CA PRO A 26 -26.89 31.70 6.00
C PRO A 26 -25.44 31.23 5.89
N ILE A 27 -24.59 31.66 6.80
CA ILE A 27 -23.30 31.00 7.00
C ILE A 27 -23.69 29.59 7.46
N ASN A 28 -23.77 28.66 6.52
CA ASN A 28 -23.87 27.23 6.83
C ASN A 28 -22.56 26.84 7.51
N VAL A 29 -22.40 27.16 8.77
CA VAL A 29 -21.43 26.53 9.63
C VAL A 29 -21.92 25.10 9.82
N SER A 30 -21.60 24.23 8.89
CA SER A 30 -21.76 22.82 9.07
C SER A 30 -20.92 22.45 10.30
N ALA A 31 -21.57 22.27 11.43
CA ALA A 31 -20.92 21.75 12.63
C ALA A 31 -20.40 20.36 12.25
N GLN A 32 -19.10 20.27 12.02
CA GLN A 32 -18.46 19.01 11.70
C GLN A 32 -18.61 18.10 12.92
N ILE A 33 -19.44 17.06 12.81
CA ILE A 33 -19.62 16.10 13.89
C ILE A 33 -18.28 15.36 14.05
N ILE A 34 -17.53 15.74 15.05
CA ILE A 34 -16.26 15.10 15.37
C ILE A 34 -16.57 13.79 16.10
N GLN A 35 -16.38 12.69 15.40
CA GLN A 35 -16.54 11.37 16.01
C GLN A 35 -15.29 10.98 16.79
N SER A 36 -15.47 10.53 18.03
CA SER A 36 -14.39 10.06 18.89
C SER A 36 -14.37 8.53 18.97
N TYR A 37 -13.16 7.98 18.93
CA TYR A 37 -12.89 6.53 18.95
C TYR A 37 -11.91 6.18 20.07
N ASP A 38 -11.91 4.93 20.49
CA ASP A 38 -10.85 4.45 21.38
C ASP A 38 -9.54 4.29 20.61
N VAL A 39 -9.64 3.76 19.37
CA VAL A 39 -8.49 3.55 18.49
C VAL A 39 -8.78 4.09 17.10
N VAL A 40 -7.87 4.90 16.59
CA VAL A 40 -7.83 5.41 15.22
C VAL A 40 -6.69 4.73 14.49
N ILE A 41 -7.00 3.94 13.47
CA ILE A 41 -6.04 3.20 12.66
C ILE A 41 -5.98 3.84 11.28
N TYR A 42 -4.81 4.29 10.87
CA TYR A 42 -4.54 4.83 9.55
C TYR A 42 -3.78 3.82 8.68
N GLY A 43 -4.35 3.47 7.53
CA GLY A 43 -3.87 2.42 6.63
C GLY A 43 -4.65 1.11 6.81
N GLY A 44 -5.57 0.85 5.89
CA GLY A 44 -6.36 -0.40 5.84
C GLY A 44 -5.60 -1.57 5.23
N THR A 45 -4.30 -1.67 5.42
CA THR A 45 -3.47 -2.82 5.03
C THR A 45 -3.86 -4.08 5.80
N SER A 46 -3.24 -5.20 5.51
CA SER A 46 -3.44 -6.43 6.29
C SER A 46 -3.14 -6.22 7.78
N ALA A 47 -2.15 -5.38 8.11
CA ALA A 47 -1.83 -5.00 9.47
C ALA A 47 -2.98 -4.17 10.10
N GLY A 48 -3.48 -3.16 9.37
CA GLY A 48 -4.58 -2.32 9.84
C GLY A 48 -5.88 -3.10 10.04
N VAL A 49 -6.21 -4.01 9.13
CA VAL A 49 -7.37 -4.90 9.28
C VAL A 49 -7.23 -5.79 10.52
N SER A 50 -6.07 -6.41 10.70
CA SER A 50 -5.81 -7.27 11.87
C SER A 50 -5.86 -6.48 13.18
N ALA A 51 -5.29 -5.27 13.21
CA ALA A 51 -5.33 -4.39 14.37
C ALA A 51 -6.77 -3.98 14.70
N ALA A 52 -7.57 -3.62 13.68
CA ALA A 52 -8.97 -3.24 13.87
C ALA A 52 -9.79 -4.39 14.48
N ILE A 53 -9.67 -5.60 13.92
CA ILE A 53 -10.37 -6.79 14.41
C ILE A 53 -9.97 -7.08 15.86
N GLN A 54 -8.68 -7.08 16.17
CA GLN A 54 -8.23 -7.37 17.53
C GLN A 54 -8.69 -6.32 18.53
N CYS A 55 -8.62 -5.04 18.18
CA CYS A 55 -9.13 -3.96 19.04
C CYS A 55 -10.65 -4.09 19.28
N SER A 56 -11.42 -4.43 18.25
CA SER A 56 -12.86 -4.67 18.36
C SER A 56 -13.15 -5.82 19.31
N ARG A 57 -12.46 -6.94 19.18
CA ARG A 57 -12.58 -8.11 20.08
C ARG A 57 -12.21 -7.80 21.54
N MET A 58 -11.39 -6.77 21.75
CA MET A 58 -11.09 -6.22 23.08
C MET A 58 -12.13 -5.17 23.54
N GLY A 59 -13.26 -5.05 22.87
CA GLY A 59 -14.35 -4.13 23.22
C GLY A 59 -14.06 -2.65 22.92
N LYS A 60 -13.10 -2.34 22.05
CA LYS A 60 -12.76 -0.96 21.70
C LYS A 60 -13.57 -0.49 20.50
N LYS A 61 -14.00 0.78 20.53
CA LYS A 61 -14.58 1.47 19.38
C LYS A 61 -13.45 1.90 18.44
N VAL A 62 -13.45 1.35 17.23
CA VAL A 62 -12.35 1.50 16.26
C VAL A 62 -12.82 2.21 15.01
N ILE A 63 -11.97 3.11 14.48
CA ILE A 63 -12.08 3.56 13.10
C ILE A 63 -10.85 3.09 12.33
N LEU A 64 -11.09 2.47 11.17
CA LEU A 64 -10.08 2.09 10.20
C LEU A 64 -10.17 3.04 9.00
N ILE A 65 -9.15 3.84 8.79
CA ILE A 65 -9.09 4.87 7.75
C ILE A 65 -8.19 4.36 6.62
N GLU A 66 -8.79 4.19 5.45
CA GLU A 66 -8.09 3.69 4.27
C GLU A 66 -7.95 4.79 3.20
N PRO A 67 -6.72 5.10 2.76
CA PRO A 67 -6.47 6.10 1.72
C PRO A 67 -7.06 5.76 0.35
N THR A 68 -7.30 4.47 0.07
CA THR A 68 -7.84 3.97 -1.19
C THR A 68 -9.30 3.50 -1.03
N ASN A 69 -9.82 2.84 -2.03
CA ASN A 69 -11.18 2.27 -2.01
C ASN A 69 -11.22 0.80 -1.55
N ARG A 70 -10.10 0.23 -1.03
CA ARG A 70 -9.98 -1.19 -0.74
C ARG A 70 -9.07 -1.46 0.45
N ILE A 71 -9.53 -2.32 1.37
CA ILE A 71 -8.74 -2.82 2.50
C ILE A 71 -7.90 -4.04 2.11
N GLY A 72 -6.93 -4.38 2.96
CA GLY A 72 -6.05 -5.55 2.84
C GLY A 72 -4.73 -5.29 2.12
N GLY A 73 -4.50 -4.08 1.62
CA GLY A 73 -3.24 -3.65 1.02
C GLY A 73 -2.75 -4.60 -0.08
N LEU A 74 -1.49 -5.01 -0.03
CA LEU A 74 -0.88 -5.92 -1.02
C LEU A 74 -1.58 -7.27 -1.10
N THR A 75 -2.07 -7.81 0.01
CA THR A 75 -2.75 -9.11 0.06
C THR A 75 -3.98 -9.15 -0.84
N THR A 76 -4.70 -8.04 -0.94
CA THR A 76 -5.89 -7.90 -1.78
C THR A 76 -5.61 -7.17 -3.10
N GLY A 77 -4.40 -6.66 -3.26
CA GLY A 77 -3.97 -5.83 -4.39
C GLY A 77 -3.19 -6.56 -5.48
N GLY A 78 -2.99 -7.90 -5.37
CA GLY A 78 -2.28 -8.66 -6.39
C GLY A 78 -1.30 -9.69 -5.85
N LEU A 79 -0.98 -9.68 -4.55
CA LEU A 79 -0.15 -10.71 -3.93
C LEU A 79 -1.01 -11.94 -3.61
N GLY A 80 -1.16 -12.84 -4.57
CA GLY A 80 -1.99 -14.05 -4.44
C GLY A 80 -1.29 -15.22 -3.76
N LYS A 81 -0.04 -15.06 -3.37
CA LYS A 81 0.76 -16.12 -2.72
C LYS A 81 1.58 -15.51 -1.60
N THR A 82 1.55 -16.17 -0.45
CA THR A 82 2.34 -15.78 0.71
C THR A 82 3.70 -16.48 0.67
N ASP A 83 4.77 -15.75 0.90
CA ASP A 83 6.07 -16.33 1.17
C ASP A 83 6.03 -17.01 2.55
N ILE A 84 6.27 -18.31 2.56
CA ILE A 84 6.08 -19.14 3.75
C ILE A 84 7.34 -19.93 4.04
N GLY A 85 7.85 -19.75 5.24
CA GLY A 85 8.84 -20.68 5.82
C GLY A 85 8.16 -21.74 6.68
N ASN A 86 8.20 -21.55 8.00
CA ASN A 86 7.54 -22.45 8.93
C ASN A 86 6.05 -22.09 9.11
N LYS A 87 5.16 -22.81 8.46
CA LYS A 87 3.70 -22.61 8.55
C LYS A 87 3.16 -22.74 9.98
N GLN A 88 3.81 -23.51 10.83
CA GLN A 88 3.37 -23.71 12.21
C GLN A 88 3.59 -22.48 13.09
N ALA A 89 4.52 -21.59 12.70
CA ALA A 89 4.76 -20.34 13.40
C ALA A 89 3.68 -19.27 13.12
N ILE A 90 2.86 -19.45 12.10
CA ILE A 90 1.78 -18.51 11.74
C ILE A 90 0.56 -18.81 12.63
N GLY A 91 0.21 -17.88 13.50
CA GLY A 91 -0.88 -18.02 14.46
C GLY A 91 -1.85 -16.83 14.45
N GLY A 92 -2.75 -16.80 15.44
CA GLY A 92 -3.69 -15.72 15.69
C GLY A 92 -4.54 -15.37 14.49
N LEU A 93 -4.80 -14.07 14.29
CA LEU A 93 -5.62 -13.54 13.19
C LEU A 93 -5.05 -13.87 11.81
N ALA A 94 -3.74 -13.94 11.65
CA ALA A 94 -3.14 -14.36 10.37
C ALA A 94 -3.56 -15.78 10.01
N ARG A 95 -3.47 -16.73 10.95
CA ARG A 95 -3.93 -18.10 10.70
C ARG A 95 -5.43 -18.18 10.47
N GLU A 96 -6.22 -17.44 11.22
CA GLU A 96 -7.68 -17.33 11.02
C GLU A 96 -8.01 -16.85 9.61
N PHE A 97 -7.30 -15.87 9.09
CA PHE A 97 -7.46 -15.41 7.70
C PHE A 97 -7.20 -16.56 6.70
N TYR A 98 -6.08 -17.28 6.80
CA TYR A 98 -5.77 -18.39 5.89
C TYR A 98 -6.73 -19.58 6.05
N GLN A 99 -7.28 -19.80 7.22
CA GLN A 99 -8.35 -20.76 7.45
C GLN A 99 -9.66 -20.35 6.78
N ASN A 100 -10.00 -19.04 6.81
CA ASN A 100 -11.14 -18.50 6.09
C ASN A 100 -10.97 -18.61 4.57
N ILE A 101 -9.77 -18.36 4.04
CA ILE A 101 -9.44 -18.61 2.64
C ILE A 101 -9.73 -20.09 2.30
N LYS A 102 -9.26 -21.03 3.10
CA LYS A 102 -9.57 -22.45 2.89
C LYS A 102 -11.06 -22.72 2.91
N ARG A 103 -11.80 -22.20 3.89
CA ARG A 103 -13.26 -22.36 3.98
C ARG A 103 -13.98 -21.86 2.72
N TYR A 104 -13.49 -20.78 2.13
CA TYR A 104 -14.00 -20.30 0.85
C TYR A 104 -13.83 -21.34 -0.26
N TYR A 105 -12.61 -21.87 -0.44
CA TYR A 105 -12.30 -22.84 -1.50
C TYR A 105 -12.77 -24.28 -1.21
N LEU A 106 -13.26 -24.57 -0.01
CA LEU A 106 -13.95 -25.84 0.25
C LEU A 106 -15.33 -25.92 -0.39
N LYS A 107 -15.92 -24.79 -0.76
CA LYS A 107 -17.24 -24.72 -1.39
C LYS A 107 -17.12 -24.96 -2.90
N PRO A 108 -17.79 -26.01 -3.45
CA PRO A 108 -17.70 -26.32 -4.88
C PRO A 108 -18.13 -25.17 -5.80
N GLU A 109 -19.12 -24.38 -5.39
CA GLU A 109 -19.66 -23.26 -6.14
C GLU A 109 -18.67 -22.10 -6.35
N ASN A 110 -17.56 -22.08 -5.63
CA ASN A 110 -16.52 -21.06 -5.79
C ASN A 110 -15.47 -21.40 -6.87
N TRP A 111 -15.54 -22.61 -7.45
CA TRP A 111 -14.66 -23.06 -8.51
C TRP A 111 -15.29 -22.82 -9.88
N ILE A 112 -15.32 -21.57 -10.31
CA ILE A 112 -16.02 -21.14 -11.53
C ILE A 112 -15.15 -21.36 -12.78
N TRP A 113 -13.85 -21.12 -12.66
CA TRP A 113 -12.91 -21.07 -13.79
C TRP A 113 -12.03 -22.28 -13.92
N GLU A 114 -11.98 -23.12 -12.91
CA GLU A 114 -11.21 -24.35 -12.85
C GLU A 114 -11.99 -25.37 -12.02
N LYS A 115 -11.87 -26.63 -12.34
CA LYS A 115 -12.43 -27.68 -11.49
C LYS A 115 -11.53 -27.89 -10.28
N ARG A 116 -12.13 -28.07 -9.12
CA ARG A 116 -11.38 -28.31 -7.88
C ARG A 116 -10.44 -29.51 -7.98
N GLU A 117 -10.84 -30.55 -8.72
CA GLU A 117 -10.07 -31.79 -8.93
C GLU A 117 -8.82 -31.54 -9.76
N ASP A 118 -8.85 -30.55 -10.67
CA ASP A 118 -7.73 -30.18 -11.55
C ASP A 118 -6.72 -29.28 -10.85
N TYR A 119 -7.08 -28.70 -9.69
CA TYR A 119 -6.20 -27.82 -8.92
C TYR A 119 -5.11 -28.62 -8.22
N THR A 120 -3.91 -28.58 -8.76
CA THR A 120 -2.75 -29.31 -8.26
C THR A 120 -2.09 -28.68 -7.03
N GLY A 121 -2.56 -27.50 -6.64
CA GLY A 121 -1.90 -26.69 -5.62
C GLY A 121 -0.61 -26.03 -6.14
N VAL A 122 -0.35 -24.82 -5.71
CA VAL A 122 0.94 -24.20 -5.97
C VAL A 122 1.84 -24.57 -4.81
N GLY A 123 2.44 -25.78 -4.84
CA GLY A 123 3.50 -26.26 -3.96
C GLY A 123 3.33 -26.14 -2.43
N TYR A 124 2.43 -25.28 -1.98
CA TYR A 124 2.18 -24.94 -0.58
C TYR A 124 0.74 -25.19 -0.13
N ASN A 125 -0.19 -25.36 -1.08
CA ASN A 125 -1.58 -25.61 -0.75
C ASN A 125 -1.88 -27.11 -0.86
N THR A 126 -2.15 -27.72 0.25
CA THR A 126 -2.77 -29.03 0.28
C THR A 126 -4.13 -28.89 0.95
N PHE A 127 -5.16 -29.52 0.39
CA PHE A 127 -6.48 -29.55 1.04
C PHE A 127 -6.45 -30.31 2.38
N ASN A 128 -5.38 -31.02 2.67
CA ASN A 128 -5.17 -31.73 3.94
C ASN A 128 -4.72 -30.82 5.09
N GLU A 129 -4.17 -29.62 4.78
CA GLU A 129 -3.82 -28.65 5.81
C GLU A 129 -5.06 -27.91 6.31
N ASP A 130 -5.00 -27.27 7.48
CA ASP A 130 -6.11 -26.50 8.05
C ASP A 130 -6.30 -25.12 7.41
N ALA A 131 -5.36 -24.67 6.58
CA ALA A 131 -5.31 -23.35 5.96
C ALA A 131 -4.87 -23.45 4.50
N MET A 132 -5.15 -22.39 3.69
CA MET A 132 -4.63 -22.21 2.32
C MET A 132 -3.81 -20.93 2.23
N TRP A 133 -2.67 -21.03 1.57
CA TRP A 133 -1.62 -20.00 1.56
C TRP A 133 -1.46 -19.30 0.21
N ALA A 134 -2.10 -19.82 -0.85
CA ALA A 134 -2.24 -19.17 -2.14
C ALA A 134 -3.72 -19.00 -2.45
N PHE A 135 -4.07 -17.86 -3.03
CA PHE A 135 -5.46 -17.46 -3.21
C PHE A 135 -5.58 -16.33 -4.24
N GLU A 136 -6.76 -16.15 -4.77
CA GLU A 136 -7.08 -14.98 -5.59
C GLU A 136 -7.16 -13.73 -4.71
N PRO A 137 -6.59 -12.58 -5.13
CA PRO A 137 -6.69 -11.32 -4.37
C PRO A 137 -8.13 -10.87 -4.11
N SER A 138 -9.06 -11.16 -5.03
CA SER A 138 -10.49 -10.92 -4.86
C SER A 138 -11.10 -11.72 -3.70
N VAL A 139 -10.65 -12.96 -3.53
CA VAL A 139 -11.07 -13.82 -2.42
C VAL A 139 -10.50 -13.31 -1.09
N ALA A 140 -9.24 -12.88 -1.09
CA ALA A 140 -8.65 -12.26 0.08
C ALA A 140 -9.44 -11.01 0.53
N LEU A 141 -9.85 -10.17 -0.41
CA LEU A 141 -10.68 -9.00 -0.11
C LEU A 141 -12.02 -9.40 0.51
N LYS A 142 -12.70 -10.38 -0.10
CA LYS A 142 -13.97 -10.90 0.41
C LYS A 142 -13.84 -11.44 1.83
N VAL A 143 -12.79 -12.21 2.10
CA VAL A 143 -12.51 -12.77 3.43
C VAL A 143 -12.26 -11.67 4.45
N TYR A 144 -11.44 -10.65 4.14
CA TYR A 144 -11.24 -9.52 5.06
C TYR A 144 -12.53 -8.74 5.31
N GLN A 145 -13.33 -8.50 4.28
CA GLN A 145 -14.62 -7.83 4.43
C GLN A 145 -15.57 -8.62 5.34
N GLU A 146 -15.63 -9.95 5.19
CA GLU A 146 -16.42 -10.82 6.05
C GLU A 146 -15.91 -10.82 7.50
N MET A 147 -14.59 -10.91 7.70
CA MET A 147 -14.00 -10.86 9.04
C MET A 147 -14.32 -9.54 9.75
N VAL A 148 -14.20 -8.41 9.05
CA VAL A 148 -14.52 -7.09 9.63
C VAL A 148 -16.02 -6.94 9.87
N LYS A 149 -16.88 -7.41 8.97
CA LYS A 149 -18.35 -7.34 9.11
C LYS A 149 -18.84 -8.07 10.35
N ASN A 150 -18.14 -9.09 10.79
CA ASN A 150 -18.48 -9.84 12.01
C ASN A 150 -18.12 -9.09 13.31
N GLU A 151 -17.47 -7.93 13.20
CA GLU A 151 -17.03 -7.11 14.33
C GLU A 151 -17.87 -5.83 14.42
N SER A 152 -18.71 -5.70 15.44
CA SER A 152 -19.69 -4.60 15.56
C SER A 152 -19.08 -3.23 15.87
N ASN A 153 -17.84 -3.19 16.38
CA ASN A 153 -17.20 -1.97 16.87
C ASN A 153 -16.26 -1.31 15.86
N ILE A 154 -16.18 -1.82 14.62
CA ILE A 154 -15.31 -1.27 13.58
C ILE A 154 -16.13 -0.40 12.63
N HIS A 155 -15.67 0.84 12.47
CA HIS A 155 -16.11 1.74 11.41
C HIS A 155 -14.97 1.85 10.37
N ILE A 156 -15.26 1.60 9.10
CA ILE A 156 -14.29 1.78 8.00
C ILE A 156 -14.67 3.01 7.20
N VAL A 157 -13.67 3.82 6.87
CA VAL A 157 -13.80 4.92 5.91
C VAL A 157 -12.76 4.78 4.83
N TYR A 158 -13.20 4.96 3.59
CA TYR A 158 -12.38 4.83 2.40
C TYR A 158 -12.07 6.19 1.76
N ASN A 159 -11.07 6.24 0.89
CA ASN A 159 -10.67 7.43 0.15
C ASN A 159 -10.34 8.62 1.07
N GLN A 160 -9.77 8.34 2.23
CA GLN A 160 -9.40 9.33 3.23
C GLN A 160 -7.88 9.38 3.39
N ARG A 161 -7.25 10.30 2.68
CA ARG A 161 -5.80 10.51 2.73
C ARG A 161 -5.44 11.52 3.81
N LEU A 162 -4.44 11.20 4.63
CA LEU A 162 -3.94 12.06 5.68
C LEU A 162 -3.36 13.37 5.11
N ASN A 163 -3.75 14.51 5.67
CA ASN A 163 -3.03 15.75 5.43
C ASN A 163 -1.69 15.72 6.18
N ARG A 164 -0.64 15.28 5.50
CA ARG A 164 0.69 15.08 6.08
C ARG A 164 1.37 16.35 6.56
N LYS A 165 0.94 17.52 6.06
CA LYS A 165 1.59 18.80 6.41
C LYS A 165 1.05 19.41 7.69
N THR A 166 -0.26 19.39 7.88
CA THR A 166 -0.95 20.11 8.97
C THR A 166 -2.01 19.28 9.67
N GLY A 167 -2.19 18.00 9.28
CA GLY A 167 -3.30 17.17 9.74
C GLY A 167 -3.14 16.61 11.15
N ILE A 168 -2.01 16.78 11.82
CA ILE A 168 -1.79 16.21 13.16
C ILE A 168 -2.00 17.29 14.24
N LYS A 169 -2.99 17.07 15.11
CA LYS A 169 -3.20 17.88 16.30
C LYS A 169 -2.68 17.14 17.53
N LYS A 170 -1.71 17.75 18.19
CA LYS A 170 -1.09 17.22 19.43
C LYS A 170 -1.31 18.17 20.59
N GLU A 171 -1.40 17.59 21.79
CA GLU A 171 -1.21 18.29 23.05
C GLU A 171 0.00 17.68 23.74
N LYS A 172 1.06 18.45 23.85
CA LYS A 172 2.40 17.94 24.23
C LYS A 172 2.81 16.82 23.27
N GLN A 173 3.04 15.61 23.77
CA GLN A 173 3.42 14.44 22.98
C GLN A 173 2.23 13.53 22.60
N VAL A 174 1.00 13.91 22.98
CA VAL A 174 -0.19 13.09 22.76
C VAL A 174 -0.95 13.56 21.53
N ILE A 175 -1.13 12.71 20.53
CA ILE A 175 -2.00 12.98 19.39
C ILE A 175 -3.46 13.00 19.88
N LYS A 176 -4.20 14.05 19.51
CA LYS A 176 -5.62 14.21 19.85
C LYS A 176 -6.52 13.95 18.66
N SER A 177 -6.10 14.37 17.49
CA SER A 177 -6.85 14.14 16.26
C SER A 177 -5.93 14.13 15.05
N ILE A 178 -6.45 13.51 13.99
CA ILE A 178 -5.86 13.57 12.65
C ILE A 178 -6.89 14.14 11.67
N GLN A 179 -6.42 14.94 10.72
CA GLN A 179 -7.24 15.54 9.66
C GLN A 179 -6.83 14.99 8.30
N MET A 180 -7.81 14.65 7.50
CA MET A 180 -7.64 14.20 6.13
C MET A 180 -7.54 15.37 5.15
N GLU A 181 -7.06 15.12 3.94
CA GLU A 181 -7.04 16.10 2.85
C GLU A 181 -8.46 16.57 2.47
N SER A 182 -9.46 15.73 2.69
CA SER A 182 -10.89 16.06 2.54
C SER A 182 -11.42 17.05 3.58
N GLY A 183 -10.62 17.37 4.61
CA GLY A 183 -11.04 18.19 5.76
C GLY A 183 -11.67 17.39 6.90
N GLN A 184 -11.98 16.10 6.72
CA GLN A 184 -12.53 15.25 7.79
C GLN A 184 -11.52 15.11 8.94
N ILE A 185 -12.03 15.15 10.18
CA ILE A 185 -11.23 15.05 11.41
C ILE A 185 -11.68 13.84 12.20
N TYR A 186 -10.71 13.04 12.65
CA TYR A 186 -10.94 11.89 13.50
C TYR A 186 -10.19 12.05 14.81
N GLN A 187 -10.92 11.90 15.92
CA GLN A 187 -10.37 11.97 17.27
C GLN A 187 -10.27 10.58 17.87
N GLY A 188 -9.25 10.36 18.70
CA GLY A 188 -9.07 9.08 19.37
C GLY A 188 -8.18 9.16 20.59
N LYS A 189 -8.25 8.10 21.40
CA LYS A 189 -7.36 7.93 22.56
C LYS A 189 -6.00 7.38 22.15
N MET A 190 -6.00 6.45 21.17
CA MET A 190 -4.81 5.81 20.60
C MET A 190 -4.83 5.94 19.09
N PHE A 191 -3.63 6.05 18.50
CA PHE A 191 -3.44 6.13 17.05
C PHE A 191 -2.44 5.06 16.62
N MET A 192 -2.74 4.38 15.51
CA MET A 192 -1.88 3.38 14.90
C MET A 192 -1.62 3.76 13.45
N ASP A 193 -0.34 3.76 13.05
CA ASP A 193 0.06 3.81 11.66
C ASP A 193 0.26 2.39 11.15
N CYS A 194 -0.60 1.97 10.22
CA CYS A 194 -0.53 0.67 9.56
C CYS A 194 -0.30 0.82 8.06
N THR A 195 0.20 1.97 7.61
CA THR A 195 0.60 2.19 6.22
C THR A 195 1.94 1.50 5.93
N TYR A 196 2.25 1.36 4.66
CA TYR A 196 3.59 0.88 4.23
C TYR A 196 4.65 1.98 4.34
N GLU A 197 4.23 3.24 4.22
CA GLU A 197 5.10 4.40 4.16
C GLU A 197 5.39 5.05 5.53
N GLY A 198 4.57 4.77 6.55
CA GLY A 198 4.68 5.40 7.86
C GLY A 198 4.28 6.87 7.86
N ASP A 199 3.31 7.25 7.04
CA ASP A 199 2.90 8.65 6.85
C ASP A 199 2.40 9.31 8.14
N LEU A 200 1.61 8.61 8.94
CA LEU A 200 1.11 9.12 10.22
C LEU A 200 2.24 9.22 11.26
N MET A 201 3.12 8.24 11.29
CA MET A 201 4.29 8.20 12.17
C MET A 201 5.19 9.42 11.90
N ALA A 202 5.57 9.64 10.63
CA ALA A 202 6.42 10.74 10.22
C ALA A 202 5.77 12.10 10.48
N ALA A 203 4.49 12.27 10.10
CA ALA A 203 3.74 13.50 10.33
C ALA A 203 3.54 13.83 11.83
N SER A 204 3.57 12.80 12.68
CA SER A 204 3.50 12.95 14.14
C SER A 204 4.81 13.38 14.79
N GLY A 205 5.91 13.46 14.01
CA GLY A 205 7.23 13.86 14.51
C GLY A 205 7.93 12.75 15.31
N VAL A 206 7.59 11.49 15.03
CA VAL A 206 8.36 10.33 15.54
C VAL A 206 9.67 10.26 14.76
N SER A 207 10.78 10.01 15.44
CA SER A 207 12.08 9.83 14.79
C SER A 207 12.10 8.58 13.93
N TYR A 208 12.63 8.67 12.74
CA TYR A 208 12.79 7.54 11.81
C TYR A 208 14.05 7.69 10.98
N THR A 209 14.48 6.59 10.38
CA THR A 209 15.59 6.56 9.43
C THR A 209 15.10 6.07 8.07
N VAL A 210 15.81 6.46 7.02
CA VAL A 210 15.56 6.03 5.64
C VAL A 210 16.84 5.44 5.08
N GLY A 211 16.71 4.35 4.33
CA GLY A 211 17.85 3.68 3.72
C GLY A 211 18.36 2.51 4.54
N ARG A 212 19.64 2.16 4.29
CA ARG A 212 20.28 1.01 4.94
C ARG A 212 21.26 1.48 6.01
N GLU A 213 21.25 0.83 7.15
CA GLU A 213 22.19 1.05 8.25
C GLU A 213 23.51 0.35 7.98
N SER A 214 24.61 0.89 8.53
CA SER A 214 25.89 0.20 8.45
C SER A 214 25.95 -1.03 9.35
N ASN A 215 26.75 -2.03 8.99
CA ASN A 215 26.99 -3.21 9.83
C ASN A 215 27.48 -2.84 11.24
N SER A 216 28.26 -1.76 11.35
CA SER A 216 28.83 -1.32 12.61
C SER A 216 27.82 -0.69 13.57
N GLN A 217 26.65 -0.24 13.08
CA GLN A 217 25.69 0.48 13.92
C GLN A 217 25.09 -0.40 15.02
N TYR A 218 24.80 -1.66 14.70
CA TYR A 218 24.23 -2.63 15.64
C TYR A 218 25.04 -3.94 15.72
N GLY A 219 26.22 -3.99 15.10
CA GLY A 219 27.05 -5.20 15.05
C GLY A 219 26.47 -6.32 14.19
N GLU A 220 25.67 -5.98 13.18
CA GLU A 220 25.03 -6.94 12.27
C GLU A 220 25.87 -7.08 10.97
N SER A 221 25.85 -8.26 10.37
CA SER A 221 26.69 -8.56 9.18
C SER A 221 25.91 -8.61 7.85
N LEU A 222 24.58 -8.66 7.90
CA LEU A 222 23.73 -8.83 6.70
C LEU A 222 22.95 -7.58 6.30
N ASN A 223 23.06 -6.50 7.06
CA ASN A 223 22.51 -5.18 6.73
C ASN A 223 23.49 -4.33 5.90
N GLY A 224 23.10 -3.10 5.59
CA GLY A 224 23.89 -2.19 4.78
C GLY A 224 23.98 -2.60 3.31
N VAL A 225 24.97 -2.04 2.62
CA VAL A 225 25.28 -2.42 1.24
C VAL A 225 25.80 -3.86 1.20
N GLN A 226 25.33 -4.64 0.25
CA GLN A 226 25.67 -6.07 0.08
C GLN A 226 26.00 -6.37 -1.39
N ALA A 227 26.76 -5.50 -2.05
CA ALA A 227 27.01 -5.60 -3.49
C ALA A 227 27.90 -6.80 -3.88
N ASN A 228 28.90 -7.13 -3.06
CA ASN A 228 29.85 -8.20 -3.32
C ASN A 228 29.53 -9.49 -2.57
N ASN A 229 28.83 -9.40 -1.44
CA ASN A 229 28.40 -10.57 -0.66
C ASN A 229 27.33 -11.40 -1.39
N PHE A 230 26.67 -10.82 -2.38
CA PHE A 230 25.88 -11.59 -3.34
C PHE A 230 26.82 -12.40 -4.24
N ASN A 231 27.49 -13.36 -3.63
CA ASN A 231 28.36 -14.27 -4.36
C ASN A 231 27.53 -15.03 -5.39
N LEU A 232 27.71 -14.69 -6.66
CA LEU A 232 27.08 -15.36 -7.81
C LEU A 232 27.25 -16.87 -7.75
N THR A 233 28.35 -17.36 -7.16
CA THR A 233 28.62 -18.79 -6.97
C THR A 233 27.66 -19.42 -5.95
N LEU A 234 27.32 -18.71 -4.86
CA LEU A 234 26.36 -19.18 -3.87
C LEU A 234 24.94 -19.15 -4.42
N GLN A 235 24.60 -18.11 -5.18
CA GLN A 235 23.30 -18.02 -5.85
C GLN A 235 23.14 -19.11 -6.92
N LYS A 236 24.17 -19.41 -7.70
CA LYS A 236 24.19 -20.55 -8.64
C LYS A 236 23.93 -21.89 -7.95
N LYS A 237 24.35 -22.06 -6.68
CA LYS A 237 24.10 -23.26 -5.89
C LYS A 237 22.71 -23.33 -5.29
N LEU A 238 22.11 -22.19 -4.98
CA LEU A 238 20.81 -22.11 -4.28
C LEU A 238 19.62 -22.06 -5.23
N SER A 239 19.79 -21.73 -6.50
CA SER A 239 18.71 -21.69 -7.48
C SER A 239 18.80 -22.84 -8.46
N ARG A 240 17.65 -23.45 -8.76
CA ARG A 240 17.54 -24.50 -9.80
C ARG A 240 18.04 -24.02 -11.17
N ASN A 241 17.94 -22.73 -11.46
CA ASN A 241 18.31 -22.09 -12.73
C ASN A 241 19.44 -21.06 -12.60
N GLY A 242 20.11 -20.99 -11.46
CA GLY A 242 21.37 -20.27 -11.27
C GLY A 242 21.27 -18.78 -11.04
N ILE A 243 20.09 -18.11 -11.14
CA ILE A 243 20.05 -16.64 -11.05
C ILE A 243 18.72 -16.19 -10.47
N HIS A 244 18.67 -16.01 -9.16
CA HIS A 244 17.62 -15.22 -8.54
C HIS A 244 18.07 -13.73 -8.48
N HIS A 245 17.26 -12.83 -9.05
CA HIS A 245 17.35 -11.37 -8.89
C HIS A 245 18.59 -10.67 -9.48
N ASN A 246 19.47 -11.36 -10.18
CA ASN A 246 20.62 -10.75 -10.87
C ASN A 246 20.63 -11.10 -12.36
N PHE A 247 21.21 -10.22 -13.16
CA PHE A 247 21.41 -10.49 -14.59
C PHE A 247 22.51 -11.50 -14.80
N ILE A 248 22.38 -12.28 -15.88
CA ILE A 248 23.44 -13.19 -16.36
C ILE A 248 24.65 -12.36 -16.77
N GLU A 249 25.87 -12.86 -16.53
CA GLU A 249 27.09 -12.28 -17.05
C GLU A 249 27.00 -12.06 -18.56
N GLY A 250 27.49 -10.93 -19.04
CA GLY A 250 27.50 -10.58 -20.47
C GLY A 250 26.29 -9.80 -20.96
N VAL A 251 25.27 -9.57 -20.13
CA VAL A 251 24.18 -8.64 -20.48
C VAL A 251 24.70 -7.21 -20.43
N SER A 252 24.87 -6.60 -21.61
CA SER A 252 25.40 -5.24 -21.72
C SER A 252 24.40 -4.18 -21.29
N PRO A 253 24.76 -3.26 -20.38
CA PRO A 253 23.90 -2.16 -19.94
C PRO A 253 23.97 -0.92 -20.87
N TYR A 254 24.81 -0.95 -21.90
CA TYR A 254 25.09 0.20 -22.76
C TYR A 254 24.16 0.26 -23.98
N LEU A 255 23.90 1.45 -24.52
CA LEU A 255 23.09 1.64 -25.74
C LEU A 255 23.61 0.78 -26.89
N VAL A 256 24.92 0.84 -27.16
CA VAL A 256 25.60 -0.10 -28.07
C VAL A 256 26.26 -1.19 -27.24
N LYS A 257 25.88 -2.45 -27.48
CA LYS A 257 26.40 -3.61 -26.73
C LYS A 257 27.92 -3.59 -26.65
N GLY A 258 28.46 -3.67 -25.45
CA GLY A 258 29.90 -3.70 -25.18
C GLY A 258 30.63 -2.36 -25.31
N ASN A 259 29.96 -1.27 -25.64
CA ASN A 259 30.57 0.05 -25.78
C ASN A 259 30.15 1.01 -24.65
N PRO A 260 30.98 1.19 -23.60
CA PRO A 260 30.66 2.12 -22.50
C PRO A 260 30.49 3.58 -22.93
N LYS A 261 31.12 4.00 -24.01
CA LYS A 261 31.06 5.36 -24.52
C LYS A 261 29.71 5.69 -25.15
N SER A 262 28.90 4.69 -25.46
CA SER A 262 27.58 4.89 -26.05
C SER A 262 26.51 5.37 -25.05
N GLY A 263 26.80 5.41 -23.75
CA GLY A 263 25.84 5.72 -22.71
C GLY A 263 25.07 4.48 -22.23
N LEU A 264 24.31 4.66 -21.16
CA LEU A 264 23.53 3.59 -20.52
C LEU A 264 22.13 3.48 -21.13
N LEU A 265 21.58 2.29 -21.09
CA LEU A 265 20.17 2.04 -21.41
C LEU A 265 19.24 2.78 -20.43
N PRO A 266 18.01 3.08 -20.85
CA PRO A 266 17.00 3.66 -19.95
C PRO A 266 16.87 2.85 -18.65
N PHE A 267 16.75 3.56 -17.53
CA PHE A 267 16.62 3.01 -16.16
C PHE A 267 17.85 2.25 -15.62
N VAL A 268 18.97 2.25 -16.32
CA VAL A 268 20.22 1.77 -15.76
C VAL A 268 20.93 2.91 -15.04
N SER A 269 21.22 2.72 -13.75
CA SER A 269 21.93 3.71 -12.94
C SER A 269 23.43 3.70 -13.26
N ALA A 270 24.03 4.89 -13.34
CA ALA A 270 25.47 5.06 -13.39
C ALA A 270 26.15 4.99 -12.00
N GLU A 271 25.34 5.02 -10.94
CA GLU A 271 25.86 4.98 -9.58
C GLU A 271 26.50 3.62 -9.27
N LYS A 272 27.62 3.66 -8.57
CA LYS A 272 28.22 2.45 -8.03
C LYS A 272 27.34 1.88 -6.91
N PRO A 273 27.33 0.55 -6.73
CA PRO A 273 26.50 -0.09 -5.72
C PRO A 273 26.88 0.27 -4.27
N GLY A 274 28.07 0.84 -4.04
CA GLY A 274 28.60 1.15 -2.72
C GLY A 274 29.61 0.11 -2.23
N VAL A 275 30.01 0.24 -0.97
CA VAL A 275 30.96 -0.68 -0.29
C VAL A 275 30.17 -1.53 0.70
N ASP A 276 30.40 -2.83 0.67
CA ASP A 276 29.72 -3.78 1.55
C ASP A 276 29.84 -3.38 3.03
N GLY A 277 28.72 -3.49 3.74
CA GLY A 277 28.60 -3.14 5.13
C GLY A 277 28.46 -1.65 5.45
N GLN A 278 28.56 -0.77 4.45
CA GLN A 278 28.31 0.67 4.66
C GLN A 278 26.83 1.01 4.59
N ALA A 279 26.46 2.10 5.29
CA ALA A 279 25.15 2.69 5.19
C ALA A 279 24.95 3.43 3.87
N ASP A 280 23.71 3.55 3.39
CA ASP A 280 23.29 4.48 2.36
C ASP A 280 21.82 4.87 2.52
N ASN A 281 21.35 5.81 1.69
CA ASN A 281 19.97 6.28 1.69
C ASN A 281 19.08 5.55 0.66
N LYS A 282 19.53 4.40 0.13
CA LYS A 282 18.78 3.65 -0.87
C LYS A 282 17.72 2.80 -0.20
N ILE A 283 16.55 2.77 -0.81
CA ILE A 283 15.42 1.95 -0.38
C ILE A 283 15.27 0.74 -1.29
N GLN A 284 14.53 -0.26 -0.82
CA GLN A 284 14.21 -1.43 -1.63
C GLN A 284 13.38 -1.04 -2.85
N ALA A 285 13.64 -1.67 -4.00
CA ALA A 285 12.85 -1.50 -5.20
C ALA A 285 11.42 -2.03 -4.99
N TYR A 286 10.45 -1.31 -5.55
CA TYR A 286 9.04 -1.74 -5.53
C TYR A 286 8.80 -2.84 -6.57
N CYS A 287 7.99 -3.82 -6.18
CA CYS A 287 7.46 -4.84 -7.09
C CYS A 287 6.04 -4.46 -7.54
N PHE A 288 5.77 -4.64 -8.83
CA PHE A 288 4.41 -4.57 -9.37
C PHE A 288 3.86 -5.99 -9.49
N ARG A 289 2.75 -6.25 -8.81
CA ARG A 289 2.08 -7.56 -8.82
C ARG A 289 0.80 -7.47 -9.60
N MET A 290 0.56 -8.46 -10.48
CA MET A 290 -0.65 -8.57 -11.29
C MET A 290 -1.21 -9.96 -11.15
N CYS A 291 -2.55 -10.06 -11.08
CA CYS A 291 -3.27 -11.31 -11.26
C CYS A 291 -3.52 -11.55 -12.74
N LEU A 292 -3.01 -12.65 -13.27
CA LEU A 292 -3.20 -13.04 -14.64
C LEU A 292 -4.09 -14.28 -14.71
N SER A 293 -4.87 -14.40 -15.77
CA SER A 293 -5.70 -15.57 -16.06
C SER A 293 -5.52 -15.98 -17.52
N ASN A 294 -5.40 -17.28 -17.76
CA ASN A 294 -5.45 -17.87 -19.10
C ASN A 294 -6.90 -18.13 -19.57
N HIS A 295 -7.89 -18.05 -18.64
CA HIS A 295 -9.29 -18.27 -18.99
C HIS A 295 -9.88 -17.08 -19.75
N PRO A 296 -10.42 -17.25 -20.96
CA PRO A 296 -10.89 -16.12 -21.80
C PRO A 296 -11.95 -15.25 -21.14
N GLU A 297 -12.87 -15.83 -20.38
CA GLU A 297 -13.96 -15.11 -19.71
C GLU A 297 -13.54 -14.46 -18.38
N ASN A 298 -12.37 -14.85 -17.83
CA ASN A 298 -11.84 -14.33 -16.57
C ASN A 298 -10.61 -13.44 -16.79
N ARG A 299 -10.47 -12.82 -17.94
CA ARG A 299 -9.36 -11.92 -18.23
C ARG A 299 -9.82 -10.71 -19.01
N ILE A 300 -9.18 -9.58 -18.75
CA ILE A 300 -9.27 -8.40 -19.62
C ILE A 300 -8.10 -8.41 -20.60
N PRO A 301 -8.25 -7.83 -21.80
CA PRO A 301 -7.13 -7.67 -22.71
C PRO A 301 -5.94 -6.96 -22.05
N PHE A 302 -4.74 -7.35 -22.46
CA PHE A 302 -3.50 -6.70 -22.04
C PHE A 302 -2.97 -5.83 -23.19
N PRO A 303 -3.58 -4.66 -23.43
CA PRO A 303 -3.24 -3.84 -24.57
C PRO A 303 -1.88 -3.18 -24.39
N LYS A 304 -1.23 -2.89 -25.50
CA LYS A 304 -0.05 -2.04 -25.51
C LYS A 304 -0.47 -0.63 -25.04
N PRO A 305 0.14 -0.08 -23.99
CA PRO A 305 -0.26 1.21 -23.45
C PRO A 305 0.09 2.36 -24.42
N ASP A 306 -0.64 3.45 -24.31
CA ASP A 306 -0.29 4.70 -24.97
C ASP A 306 1.09 5.16 -24.52
N GLY A 307 1.90 5.66 -25.44
CA GLY A 307 3.28 6.07 -25.15
C GLY A 307 4.25 4.92 -24.87
N TYR A 308 3.90 3.69 -25.29
CA TYR A 308 4.83 2.56 -25.21
C TYR A 308 6.10 2.84 -26.02
N ASP A 309 7.24 2.83 -25.33
CA ASP A 309 8.57 2.95 -25.94
C ASP A 309 9.34 1.64 -25.73
N PRO A 310 9.64 0.89 -26.81
CA PRO A 310 10.39 -0.37 -26.70
C PRO A 310 11.80 -0.19 -26.12
N ALA A 311 12.42 1.00 -26.26
CA ALA A 311 13.75 1.27 -25.72
C ALA A 311 13.79 1.12 -24.19
N ARG A 312 12.67 1.36 -23.51
CA ARG A 312 12.54 1.17 -22.06
C ARG A 312 12.69 -0.28 -21.62
N TYR A 313 12.48 -1.22 -22.53
CA TYR A 313 12.48 -2.66 -22.26
C TYR A 313 13.70 -3.36 -22.91
N GLU A 314 14.61 -2.62 -23.52
CA GLU A 314 15.77 -3.18 -24.22
C GLU A 314 16.66 -4.04 -23.29
N LEU A 315 16.85 -3.61 -22.03
CA LEU A 315 17.60 -4.41 -21.06
C LEU A 315 16.94 -5.77 -20.81
N TYR A 316 15.61 -5.81 -20.68
CA TYR A 316 14.84 -7.05 -20.54
C TYR A 316 14.98 -7.93 -21.77
N ALA A 317 14.87 -7.35 -22.96
CA ALA A 317 15.07 -8.09 -24.23
C ALA A 317 16.46 -8.75 -24.29
N ARG A 318 17.50 -8.06 -23.83
CA ARG A 318 18.86 -8.62 -23.74
C ARG A 318 18.98 -9.73 -22.72
N VAL A 319 18.30 -9.62 -21.58
CA VAL A 319 18.26 -10.70 -20.56
C VAL A 319 17.62 -11.96 -21.14
N PHE A 320 16.45 -11.82 -21.78
CA PHE A 320 15.81 -12.98 -22.42
C PHE A 320 16.63 -13.56 -23.57
N ALA A 321 17.26 -12.72 -24.39
CA ALA A 321 18.14 -13.17 -25.47
C ALA A 321 19.41 -13.89 -24.97
N SER A 322 19.85 -13.61 -23.73
CA SER A 322 21.01 -14.30 -23.14
C SER A 322 20.72 -15.74 -22.67
N GLY A 323 19.51 -16.22 -22.88
CA GLY A 323 19.11 -17.58 -22.49
C GLY A 323 18.51 -17.70 -21.10
N TRP A 324 18.25 -16.57 -20.42
CA TRP A 324 17.54 -16.61 -19.14
C TRP A 324 16.15 -17.26 -19.33
N ARG A 325 15.85 -18.22 -18.48
CA ARG A 325 14.56 -18.90 -18.39
C ARG A 325 14.23 -19.03 -16.91
N GLU A 326 12.99 -18.79 -16.56
CA GLU A 326 12.45 -19.03 -15.23
C GLU A 326 11.98 -20.48 -15.06
#